data_f1f221d7b6174ed7b9b962748aa4f20e
#
_entry.id   f1f221d7b6174ed7b9b962748aa4f20e
#
_cell.length_a   1.000
_cell.length_b   1.000
_cell.length_c   1.000
_cell.angle_alpha   90.00
_cell.angle_beta   90.00
_cell.angle_gamma   90.00
#
_symmetry.space_group_name_H-M   'P 1'
#
loop_
_entity.id
_entity.type
_entity.pdbx_description
1 polymer ?
#
loop_
_entity_poly.entity_id
_entity_poly.type
_entity_poly.pdbx_seq_one_letter_code
_entity_poly.pdbx_strand_id
1 'polypeptide(L)'
;IAAPAAGKGYAMIESSEGPLWWKEIDVPVNGLDLAIPVDKAWKRHDLYLSTLVVRPGDKSKSATPKRAVGLLHLPMGDENRRLSIALDNPQKMRPNQTLSVKVKASVKEGAVPQKVNVLVSAVDSGVLNITDYVTPDPWEAFFGQKRYGADIYDVYGQVIEGQGRLAALRFGGDGDELKRG
;
A
#
# COMPACT_ATOMS: atom_id res chain seq x y z
N ILE A 1 -12.11 5.33 11.98
CA ILE A 1 -13.13 5.10 10.94
C ILE A 1 -14.18 6.19 11.09
N ALA A 2 -14.26 7.10 10.14
CA ALA A 2 -15.28 8.14 10.07
C ALA A 2 -16.24 7.81 8.93
N ALA A 3 -17.48 7.46 9.27
CA ALA A 3 -18.51 7.20 8.28
C ALA A 3 -19.44 8.43 8.15
N PRO A 4 -20.06 8.66 6.98
CA PRO A 4 -21.01 9.79 6.80
C PRO A 4 -22.22 9.74 7.72
N ALA A 5 -22.52 8.59 8.29
CA ALA A 5 -23.58 8.39 9.28
C ALA A 5 -23.26 7.17 10.14
N ALA A 6 -23.83 7.12 11.35
CA ALA A 6 -23.73 5.93 12.20
C ALA A 6 -24.26 4.68 11.50
N GLY A 7 -23.66 3.55 11.76
CA GLY A 7 -24.04 2.29 11.14
C GLY A 7 -23.22 1.12 11.64
N LYS A 8 -23.66 -0.07 11.25
CA LYS A 8 -22.97 -1.34 11.55
C LYS A 8 -22.32 -1.90 10.32
N GLY A 9 -21.24 -2.64 10.50
CA GLY A 9 -20.55 -3.23 9.37
C GLY A 9 -19.34 -4.06 9.76
N TYR A 10 -18.36 -4.07 8.88
CA TYR A 10 -17.14 -4.87 9.02
C TYR A 10 -15.92 -4.03 8.72
N ALA A 11 -14.84 -4.32 9.43
CA ALA A 11 -13.49 -3.92 9.08
C ALA A 11 -12.67 -5.18 8.81
N MET A 12 -11.93 -5.20 7.70
CA MET A 12 -11.13 -6.34 7.28
C MET A 12 -9.72 -5.92 6.88
N ILE A 13 -8.74 -6.73 7.24
CA ILE A 13 -7.39 -6.65 6.69
C ILE A 13 -7.29 -7.71 5.62
N GLU A 14 -7.00 -7.26 4.42
CA GLU A 14 -6.97 -8.09 3.22
C GLU A 14 -5.63 -8.00 2.51
N SER A 15 -5.26 -9.08 1.86
CA SER A 15 -4.16 -9.17 0.91
C SER A 15 -4.67 -9.63 -0.45
N SER A 16 -3.79 -9.71 -1.45
CA SER A 16 -4.12 -10.31 -2.75
C SER A 16 -4.54 -11.80 -2.66
N GLU A 17 -4.27 -12.46 -1.55
CA GLU A 17 -4.62 -13.88 -1.31
C GLU A 17 -5.90 -14.04 -0.48
N GLY A 18 -6.50 -12.93 -0.03
CA GLY A 18 -7.74 -12.93 0.73
C GLY A 18 -7.63 -12.26 2.10
N PRO A 19 -8.69 -12.37 2.91
CA PRO A 19 -8.76 -11.73 4.21
C PRO A 19 -7.84 -12.43 5.22
N LEU A 20 -7.10 -11.61 5.98
CA LEU A 20 -6.22 -12.07 7.07
C LEU A 20 -6.85 -11.88 8.45
N TRP A 21 -7.68 -10.86 8.57
CA TRP A 21 -8.37 -10.52 9.80
C TRP A 21 -9.66 -9.77 9.48
N TRP A 22 -10.67 -9.93 10.32
CA TRP A 22 -11.90 -9.16 10.21
C TRP A 22 -12.57 -8.98 11.58
N LYS A 23 -13.40 -7.95 11.68
CA LYS A 23 -14.17 -7.65 12.88
C LYS A 23 -15.47 -6.96 12.50
N GLU A 24 -16.56 -7.34 13.17
CA GLU A 24 -17.78 -6.55 13.18
C GLU A 24 -17.55 -5.22 13.92
N ILE A 25 -18.08 -4.15 13.36
CA ILE A 25 -17.95 -2.81 13.91
C ILE A 25 -19.32 -2.12 14.02
N ASP A 26 -19.47 -1.33 15.06
CA ASP A 26 -20.59 -0.40 15.22
C ASP A 26 -19.98 1.01 15.25
N VAL A 27 -20.23 1.78 14.19
CA VAL A 27 -19.62 3.09 13.98
C VAL A 27 -20.62 4.16 14.43
N PRO A 28 -20.35 4.89 15.52
CA PRO A 28 -21.19 5.98 15.97
C PRO A 28 -21.03 7.23 15.07
N VAL A 29 -21.89 8.24 15.28
CA VAL A 29 -21.90 9.48 14.49
C VAL A 29 -20.56 10.22 14.52
N ASN A 30 -19.85 10.14 15.64
CA ASN A 30 -18.55 10.80 15.85
C ASN A 30 -17.35 9.96 15.39
N GLY A 31 -17.60 8.81 14.75
CA GLY A 31 -16.55 7.90 14.29
C GLY A 31 -16.16 6.84 15.30
N LEU A 32 -15.30 5.92 14.89
CA LEU A 32 -14.82 4.79 15.68
C LEU A 32 -13.30 4.71 15.60
N ASP A 33 -12.65 4.71 16.76
CA ASP A 33 -11.25 4.32 16.87
C ASP A 33 -11.17 2.80 17.02
N LEU A 34 -10.55 2.16 16.04
CA LEU A 34 -10.45 0.72 15.95
C LEU A 34 -9.00 0.28 16.16
N ALA A 35 -8.74 -0.39 17.28
CA ALA A 35 -7.47 -1.07 17.48
C ALA A 35 -7.44 -2.38 16.71
N ILE A 36 -6.41 -2.53 15.87
CA ILE A 36 -6.18 -3.72 15.04
C ILE A 36 -4.94 -4.44 15.58
N PRO A 37 -5.05 -5.72 16.00
CA PRO A 37 -3.90 -6.49 16.42
C PRO A 37 -3.06 -6.85 15.20
N VAL A 38 -1.91 -6.24 15.04
CA VAL A 38 -1.00 -6.55 13.94
C VAL A 38 -0.26 -7.85 14.25
N ASP A 39 -0.45 -8.86 13.39
CA ASP A 39 0.26 -10.12 13.50
C ASP A 39 1.68 -9.99 12.95
N LYS A 40 2.66 -10.56 13.68
CA LYS A 40 4.08 -10.63 13.23
C LYS A 40 4.26 -11.40 11.92
N ALA A 41 3.29 -12.25 11.55
CA ALA A 41 3.27 -12.98 10.29
C ALA A 41 2.90 -12.09 9.09
N TRP A 42 2.32 -10.92 9.29
CA TRP A 42 1.94 -10.01 8.22
C TRP A 42 3.16 -9.27 7.66
N LYS A 43 3.99 -9.98 6.91
CA LYS A 43 5.23 -9.47 6.30
C LYS A 43 5.03 -9.11 4.82
N ARG A 44 3.88 -8.58 4.48
CA ARG A 44 3.46 -8.28 3.10
C ARG A 44 3.34 -6.77 2.91
N HIS A 45 3.41 -6.32 1.65
CA HIS A 45 3.29 -4.92 1.26
C HIS A 45 2.00 -4.62 0.49
N ASP A 46 1.17 -5.65 0.31
CA ASP A 46 -0.13 -5.59 -0.35
C ASP A 46 -1.30 -5.67 0.64
N LEU A 47 -1.10 -5.19 1.87
CA LEU A 47 -2.13 -5.20 2.90
C LEU A 47 -2.99 -3.95 2.82
N TYR A 48 -4.28 -4.17 2.90
CA TYR A 48 -5.26 -3.10 2.90
C TYR A 48 -6.28 -3.30 4.02
N LEU A 49 -6.66 -2.20 4.64
CA LEU A 49 -7.84 -2.15 5.48
C LEU A 49 -9.03 -1.80 4.59
N SER A 50 -9.97 -2.70 4.47
CA SER A 50 -11.28 -2.45 3.86
C SER A 50 -12.33 -2.31 4.96
N THR A 51 -13.27 -1.40 4.76
CA THR A 51 -14.38 -1.18 5.69
C THR A 51 -15.69 -1.05 4.92
N LEU A 52 -16.72 -1.70 5.43
CA LEU A 52 -18.09 -1.54 4.96
C LEU A 52 -18.96 -1.16 6.15
N VAL A 53 -19.66 -0.04 6.05
CA VAL A 53 -20.61 0.42 7.07
C VAL A 53 -21.97 0.61 6.43
N VAL A 54 -22.99 -0.02 6.98
CA VAL A 54 -24.36 0.07 6.51
C VAL A 54 -25.21 0.82 7.52
N ARG A 55 -25.87 1.88 7.07
CA ARG A 55 -26.91 2.56 7.81
C ARG A 55 -28.25 1.97 7.42
N PRO A 56 -29.04 1.49 8.38
CA PRO A 56 -30.40 1.02 8.09
C PRO A 56 -31.28 2.15 7.53
N GLY A 57 -32.26 1.77 6.74
CA GLY A 57 -33.29 2.69 6.26
C GLY A 57 -34.18 3.18 7.40
N ASP A 58 -34.76 4.34 7.24
CA ASP A 58 -35.72 4.92 8.16
C ASP A 58 -37.09 5.03 7.47
N LYS A 59 -37.99 4.12 7.81
CA LYS A 59 -39.33 4.07 7.24
C LYS A 59 -40.14 5.32 7.51
N SER A 60 -39.89 6.03 8.64
CA SER A 60 -40.60 7.25 8.98
C SER A 60 -40.23 8.43 8.08
N LYS A 61 -39.03 8.36 7.48
CA LYS A 61 -38.49 9.41 6.60
C LYS A 61 -38.41 8.96 5.13
N SER A 62 -38.97 7.81 4.79
CA SER A 62 -38.83 7.18 3.46
C SER A 62 -37.36 7.05 3.01
N ALA A 63 -36.45 6.90 3.95
CA ALA A 63 -35.02 6.85 3.69
C ALA A 63 -34.60 5.42 3.42
N THR A 64 -34.01 5.16 2.27
CA THR A 64 -33.41 3.87 1.92
C THR A 64 -32.18 3.60 2.76
N PRO A 65 -31.82 2.32 3.01
CA PRO A 65 -30.54 1.97 3.59
C PRO A 65 -29.39 2.56 2.75
N LYS A 66 -28.32 2.96 3.40
CA LYS A 66 -27.12 3.48 2.72
C LYS A 66 -25.89 2.76 3.21
N ARG A 67 -24.88 2.70 2.37
CA ARG A 67 -23.58 2.12 2.70
C ARG A 67 -22.45 3.10 2.49
N ALA A 68 -21.41 2.94 3.26
CA ALA A 68 -20.12 3.59 3.07
C ALA A 68 -19.04 2.51 2.99
N VAL A 69 -18.13 2.66 2.03
CA VAL A 69 -16.98 1.78 1.83
C VAL A 69 -15.72 2.61 1.98
N GLY A 70 -14.74 2.08 2.70
CA GLY A 70 -13.43 2.68 2.85
C GLY A 70 -12.36 1.67 2.48
N LEU A 71 -11.27 2.14 1.87
CA LEU A 71 -10.09 1.36 1.56
C LEU A 71 -8.85 2.15 1.92
N LEU A 72 -7.95 1.55 2.68
CA LEU A 72 -6.70 2.18 3.12
C LEU A 72 -5.55 1.19 3.00
N HIS A 73 -4.48 1.57 2.30
CA HIS A 73 -3.24 0.81 2.31
C HIS A 73 -2.59 0.84 3.70
N LEU A 74 -2.12 -0.31 4.17
CA LEU A 74 -1.38 -0.44 5.42
C LEU A 74 0.11 -0.59 5.12
N PRO A 75 0.91 0.46 5.27
CA PRO A 75 2.36 0.35 5.10
C PRO A 75 2.93 -0.47 6.26
N MET A 76 3.43 -1.65 5.94
CA MET A 76 4.13 -2.49 6.92
C MET A 76 5.60 -2.09 6.94
N GLY A 77 6.10 -1.66 8.09
CA GLY A 77 7.48 -1.24 8.25
C GLY A 77 8.47 -2.39 8.05
N ASP A 78 9.37 -2.24 7.10
CA ASP A 78 10.44 -3.19 6.79
C ASP A 78 11.82 -2.54 6.78
N GLU A 79 11.96 -1.43 7.47
CA GLU A 79 13.22 -0.67 7.60
C GLU A 79 14.42 -1.56 7.98
N ASN A 80 14.16 -2.64 8.74
CA ASN A 80 15.19 -3.62 9.16
C ASN A 80 15.71 -4.48 8.00
N ARG A 81 15.01 -4.49 6.86
CA ARG A 81 15.43 -5.24 5.66
C ARG A 81 16.21 -4.40 4.69
N ARG A 82 16.26 -3.09 4.91
CA ARG A 82 16.95 -2.18 4.02
C ARG A 82 18.46 -2.27 4.24
N LEU A 83 19.18 -2.64 3.18
CA LEU A 83 20.62 -2.59 3.14
C LEU A 83 21.07 -1.22 2.65
N SER A 84 21.99 -0.61 3.37
CA SER A 84 22.70 0.57 2.91
C SER A 84 24.03 0.14 2.29
N ILE A 85 24.25 0.54 1.05
CA ILE A 85 25.48 0.23 0.31
C ILE A 85 26.31 1.51 0.19
N ALA A 86 27.52 1.47 0.65
CA ALA A 86 28.49 2.53 0.47
C ALA A 86 29.59 2.06 -0.48
N LEU A 87 29.91 2.91 -1.44
CA LEU A 87 30.99 2.68 -2.41
C LEU A 87 32.16 3.63 -2.08
N ASP A 88 33.34 3.07 -2.00
CA ASP A 88 34.59 3.82 -1.92
C ASP A 88 35.34 3.60 -3.25
N ASN A 89 35.30 4.61 -4.09
CA ASN A 89 35.86 4.61 -5.44
C ASN A 89 36.44 5.97 -5.80
N PRO A 90 37.37 6.05 -6.78
CA PRO A 90 37.87 7.33 -7.26
C PRO A 90 36.75 8.19 -7.85
N GLN A 91 36.77 9.47 -7.58
CA GLN A 91 35.76 10.42 -8.13
C GLN A 91 35.90 10.60 -9.65
N LYS A 92 37.11 10.43 -10.20
CA LYS A 92 37.41 10.52 -11.62
C LYS A 92 38.47 9.51 -11.99
N MET A 93 38.34 8.90 -13.13
CA MET A 93 39.37 8.03 -13.70
C MET A 93 39.44 8.20 -15.22
N ARG A 94 40.55 7.80 -15.80
CA ARG A 94 40.74 7.75 -17.25
C ARG A 94 40.43 6.36 -17.79
N PRO A 95 40.06 6.22 -19.06
CA PRO A 95 39.95 4.91 -19.73
C PRO A 95 41.23 4.08 -19.62
N ASN A 96 41.09 2.78 -19.78
CA ASN A 96 42.20 1.80 -19.70
C ASN A 96 42.97 1.76 -18.39
N GLN A 97 42.30 2.04 -17.29
CA GLN A 97 42.84 1.87 -15.94
C GLN A 97 42.01 0.86 -15.15
N THR A 98 42.68 0.19 -14.20
CA THR A 98 41.96 -0.71 -13.28
C THR A 98 41.18 0.11 -12.26
N LEU A 99 39.86 -0.11 -12.23
CA LEU A 99 38.98 0.48 -11.23
C LEU A 99 38.93 -0.44 -10.00
N SER A 100 39.36 0.05 -8.85
CA SER A 100 39.18 -0.63 -7.58
C SER A 100 38.03 0.03 -6.82
N VAL A 101 37.00 -0.76 -6.50
CA VAL A 101 35.81 -0.32 -5.76
C VAL A 101 35.70 -1.14 -4.48
N LYS A 102 35.67 -0.45 -3.35
CA LYS A 102 35.35 -1.09 -2.07
C LYS A 102 33.86 -0.93 -1.83
N VAL A 103 33.19 -2.04 -1.59
CA VAL A 103 31.75 -2.08 -1.31
C VAL A 103 31.54 -2.41 0.16
N LYS A 104 30.81 -1.56 0.88
CA LYS A 104 30.42 -1.78 2.28
C LYS A 104 28.91 -1.87 2.37
N ALA A 105 28.41 -3.01 2.86
CA ALA A 105 27.00 -3.19 3.17
C ALA A 105 26.78 -3.01 4.67
N SER A 106 25.68 -2.33 5.04
CA SER A 106 25.25 -2.13 6.42
C SER A 106 23.74 -2.19 6.53
N VAL A 107 23.24 -2.46 7.73
CA VAL A 107 21.82 -2.41 8.09
C VAL A 107 21.62 -1.34 9.16
N LYS A 108 20.41 -0.77 9.24
CA LYS A 108 20.09 0.25 10.24
C LYS A 108 20.08 -0.36 11.65
N GLU A 109 19.53 -1.56 11.77
CA GLU A 109 19.44 -2.32 13.03
C GLU A 109 19.72 -3.79 12.79
N GLY A 110 20.40 -4.42 13.75
CA GLY A 110 20.70 -5.85 13.69
C GLY A 110 22.04 -6.19 13.01
N ALA A 111 22.25 -7.46 12.74
CA ALA A 111 23.45 -7.95 12.09
C ALA A 111 23.31 -7.98 10.57
N VAL A 112 24.36 -7.56 9.87
CA VAL A 112 24.45 -7.73 8.41
C VAL A 112 24.37 -9.23 8.08
N PRO A 113 23.56 -9.64 7.07
CA PRO A 113 23.51 -11.03 6.63
C PRO A 113 24.91 -11.58 6.29
N GLN A 114 25.15 -12.83 6.59
CA GLN A 114 26.45 -13.48 6.30
C GLN A 114 26.79 -13.44 4.79
N LYS A 115 25.76 -13.39 3.93
CA LYS A 115 25.93 -13.32 2.48
C LYS A 115 25.05 -12.21 1.93
N VAL A 116 25.67 -11.27 1.25
CA VAL A 116 25.01 -10.19 0.53
C VAL A 116 25.44 -10.27 -0.93
N ASN A 117 24.46 -10.31 -1.83
CA ASN A 117 24.71 -10.20 -3.27
C ASN A 117 24.60 -8.73 -3.67
N VAL A 118 25.62 -8.22 -4.34
CA VAL A 118 25.66 -6.83 -4.80
C VAL A 118 25.89 -6.84 -6.30
N LEU A 119 25.04 -6.14 -7.04
CA LEU A 119 25.26 -5.84 -8.44
C LEU A 119 26.02 -4.51 -8.54
N VAL A 120 27.18 -4.53 -9.17
CA VAL A 120 27.99 -3.33 -9.42
C VAL A 120 28.06 -3.10 -10.92
N SER A 121 27.77 -1.89 -11.34
CA SER A 121 27.91 -1.45 -12.74
C SER A 121 28.75 -0.17 -12.79
N ALA A 122 29.58 -0.04 -13.80
CA ALA A 122 30.31 1.19 -14.10
C ALA A 122 29.89 1.67 -15.48
N VAL A 123 29.38 2.89 -15.54
CA VAL A 123 28.86 3.50 -16.77
C VAL A 123 29.57 4.83 -16.98
N ASP A 124 29.90 5.14 -18.23
CA ASP A 124 30.47 6.43 -18.60
C ASP A 124 29.49 7.57 -18.28
N SER A 125 29.99 8.62 -17.64
CA SER A 125 29.16 9.77 -17.24
C SER A 125 28.57 10.52 -18.44
N GLY A 126 29.22 10.50 -19.59
CA GLY A 126 28.69 11.09 -20.82
C GLY A 126 27.43 10.36 -21.31
N VAL A 127 27.42 9.02 -21.22
CA VAL A 127 26.25 8.22 -21.56
C VAL A 127 25.10 8.51 -20.61
N LEU A 128 25.36 8.61 -19.31
CA LEU A 128 24.33 8.93 -18.32
C LEU A 128 23.70 10.31 -18.57
N ASN A 129 24.51 11.31 -18.93
CA ASN A 129 24.03 12.66 -19.21
C ASN A 129 23.17 12.77 -20.48
N ILE A 130 23.37 11.87 -21.45
CA ILE A 130 22.60 11.87 -22.71
C ILE A 130 21.27 11.11 -22.54
N THR A 131 21.24 10.11 -21.65
CA THR A 131 20.11 9.18 -21.55
C THR A 131 19.12 9.52 -20.45
N ASP A 132 19.37 10.53 -19.64
CA ASP A 132 18.57 10.85 -18.43
C ASP A 132 18.31 9.61 -17.56
N TYR A 133 19.26 8.68 -17.53
CA TYR A 133 19.08 7.40 -16.85
C TYR A 133 19.00 7.58 -15.34
N VAL A 134 17.89 7.10 -14.76
CA VAL A 134 17.71 7.01 -13.31
C VAL A 134 17.95 5.58 -12.85
N THR A 135 18.84 5.40 -11.89
CA THR A 135 19.09 4.07 -11.31
C THR A 135 17.83 3.56 -10.64
N PRO A 136 17.31 2.39 -11.03
CA PRO A 136 16.13 1.81 -10.39
C PRO A 136 16.35 1.58 -8.89
N ASP A 137 15.35 1.91 -8.09
CA ASP A 137 15.33 1.57 -6.66
C ASP A 137 14.71 0.18 -6.46
N PRO A 138 15.51 -0.85 -6.17
CA PRO A 138 14.97 -2.19 -5.91
C PRO A 138 14.10 -2.23 -4.65
N TRP A 139 14.33 -1.33 -3.69
CA TRP A 139 13.50 -1.25 -2.51
C TRP A 139 12.05 -0.90 -2.88
N GLU A 140 11.86 0.15 -3.66
CA GLU A 140 10.53 0.56 -4.13
C GLU A 140 9.85 -0.55 -4.96
N ALA A 141 10.62 -1.25 -5.79
CA ALA A 141 10.09 -2.35 -6.59
C ALA A 141 9.58 -3.53 -5.73
N PHE A 142 10.27 -3.87 -4.64
CA PHE A 142 9.91 -5.00 -3.78
C PHE A 142 9.01 -4.62 -2.61
N PHE A 143 9.19 -3.44 -2.03
CA PHE A 143 8.55 -3.01 -0.79
C PHE A 143 7.63 -1.81 -0.94
N GLY A 144 7.58 -1.20 -2.11
CA GLY A 144 6.62 -0.14 -2.42
C GLY A 144 5.18 -0.63 -2.34
N GLN A 145 4.26 0.30 -2.26
CA GLN A 145 2.84 0.02 -2.24
C GLN A 145 2.43 -0.82 -3.44
N LYS A 146 1.82 -1.96 -3.20
CA LYS A 146 1.24 -2.81 -4.24
C LYS A 146 -0.22 -2.41 -4.46
N ARG A 147 -0.67 -2.50 -5.71
CA ARG A 147 -2.08 -2.25 -6.04
C ARG A 147 -2.98 -3.21 -5.25
N TYR A 148 -4.14 -2.71 -4.84
CA TYR A 148 -5.17 -3.56 -4.27
C TYR A 148 -5.57 -4.64 -5.28
N GLY A 149 -5.41 -5.91 -4.88
CA GLY A 149 -5.51 -7.06 -5.79
C GLY A 149 -6.90 -7.67 -5.90
N ALA A 150 -7.88 -7.20 -5.11
CA ALA A 150 -9.24 -7.72 -5.15
C ALA A 150 -10.16 -6.84 -6.00
N ASP A 151 -11.06 -7.46 -6.75
CA ASP A 151 -12.14 -6.77 -7.43
C ASP A 151 -13.34 -6.64 -6.48
N ILE A 152 -13.83 -5.42 -6.33
CA ILE A 152 -15.01 -5.14 -5.50
C ILE A 152 -16.24 -5.02 -6.40
N TYR A 153 -17.17 -5.96 -6.26
CA TYR A 153 -18.44 -5.92 -6.94
C TYR A 153 -19.55 -5.45 -6.01
N ASP A 154 -20.17 -4.34 -6.37
CA ASP A 154 -21.27 -3.77 -5.62
C ASP A 154 -22.62 -4.15 -6.24
N VAL A 155 -23.27 -5.13 -5.65
CA VAL A 155 -24.60 -5.57 -6.08
C VAL A 155 -25.75 -4.89 -5.31
N TYR A 156 -25.43 -4.01 -4.34
CA TYR A 156 -26.43 -3.38 -3.48
C TYR A 156 -27.46 -2.58 -4.26
N GLY A 157 -27.03 -1.79 -5.24
CA GLY A 157 -27.93 -1.01 -6.10
C GLY A 157 -28.89 -1.88 -6.91
N GLN A 158 -28.47 -3.09 -7.29
CA GLN A 158 -29.32 -4.05 -8.01
C GLN A 158 -30.39 -4.69 -7.12
N VAL A 159 -30.07 -4.92 -5.85
CA VAL A 159 -30.95 -5.62 -4.89
C VAL A 159 -31.89 -4.65 -4.18
N ILE A 160 -31.40 -3.47 -3.77
CA ILE A 160 -32.14 -2.54 -2.90
C ILE A 160 -32.77 -1.37 -3.67
N GLU A 161 -32.08 -0.84 -4.66
CA GLU A 161 -32.55 0.36 -5.40
C GLU A 161 -33.40 0.01 -6.62
N GLY A 162 -33.56 -1.26 -6.91
CA GLY A 162 -34.63 -1.84 -7.77
C GLY A 162 -34.83 -1.25 -9.16
N GLN A 163 -33.97 -0.38 -9.67
CA GLN A 163 -33.94 0.03 -11.08
C GLN A 163 -32.65 0.76 -11.48
N GLY A 164 -31.71 0.03 -12.04
CA GLY A 164 -31.04 0.44 -13.28
C GLY A 164 -30.06 1.61 -13.24
N ARG A 165 -29.56 2.07 -12.12
CA ARG A 165 -28.41 2.96 -12.09
C ARG A 165 -27.26 2.31 -11.32
N LEU A 166 -26.27 1.85 -12.06
CA LEU A 166 -24.96 1.51 -11.50
C LEU A 166 -24.38 2.77 -10.84
N ALA A 167 -24.59 2.90 -9.55
CA ALA A 167 -23.92 3.95 -8.79
C ALA A 167 -22.43 3.57 -8.72
N ALA A 168 -21.57 4.38 -9.30
CA ALA A 168 -20.13 4.22 -9.17
C ALA A 168 -19.75 4.28 -7.69
N LEU A 169 -18.98 3.29 -7.22
CA LEU A 169 -18.42 3.28 -5.88
C LEU A 169 -17.53 4.52 -5.71
N ARG A 170 -17.88 5.36 -4.76
CA ARG A 170 -17.01 6.47 -4.33
C ARG A 170 -16.30 6.03 -3.07
N PHE A 171 -14.99 5.82 -3.17
CA PHE A 171 -14.15 5.59 -2.01
C PHE A 171 -13.97 6.94 -1.28
N GLY A 172 -14.28 6.95 0.01
CA GLY A 172 -13.99 8.09 0.87
C GLY A 172 -12.51 8.06 1.23
N GLY A 173 -11.76 8.95 0.65
CA GLY A 173 -10.33 9.18 0.82
C GLY A 173 -9.88 10.11 -0.29
N ASP A 174 -8.81 10.83 -0.11
CA ASP A 174 -8.27 11.82 -1.05
C ASP A 174 -8.13 11.20 -2.46
N GLY A 175 -9.21 11.31 -3.25
CA GLY A 175 -9.47 10.49 -4.43
C GLY A 175 -8.76 10.94 -5.70
N ASP A 176 -7.75 11.81 -5.63
CA ASP A 176 -7.05 12.30 -6.81
C ASP A 176 -5.82 11.45 -7.20
N GLU A 177 -5.28 10.64 -6.32
CA GLU A 177 -4.11 9.81 -6.65
C GLU A 177 -4.44 8.46 -7.30
N LEU A 178 -5.66 7.94 -7.15
CA LEU A 178 -6.04 6.63 -7.71
C LEU A 178 -6.45 6.67 -9.21
N LYS A 179 -6.48 7.85 -9.83
CA LYS A 179 -6.82 8.01 -11.26
C LYS A 179 -5.61 7.98 -12.20
N ARG A 180 -4.39 7.83 -11.67
CA ARG A 180 -3.17 7.76 -12.50
C ARG A 180 -2.54 6.37 -12.37
N GLY A 181 -3.07 5.42 -13.07
CA GLY A 181 -2.51 4.11 -13.28
C GLY A 181 -2.94 3.58 -14.62
#